data_5e73580eff145010edf26f53d46b5635
#
_entry.id   5e73580eff145010edf26f53d46b5635
#
_cell.length_a   1.000
_cell.length_b   1.000
_cell.length_c   1.000
_cell.angle_alpha   90.00
_cell.angle_beta   90.00
_cell.angle_gamma   90.00
#
_symmetry.space_group_name_H-M   'P 1'
#
loop_
_entity.id
_entity.type
_entity.pdbx_description
1 polymer ?
#
loop_
_entity_poly.entity_id
_entity_poly.type
_entity_poly.pdbx_seq_one_letter_code
_entity_poly.pdbx_strand_id
1 'polypeptide(L)'
;NLEKVVEASAKWPIIYHLSKKRQNILEWYKFGKEDTLLEVGAGCGAITGLFAEKTKKVVSIEISKKRSLVNAYRNQKYSNLEIIVGNFNDIKITEKFDYITLIGVLEYSKNFTNSETPEIKFLSELKKNLKTNGKIIIAIENKLGLKYWAGAKEDHTSVLFDSIQGYLNTKKVATYSKEELKKMLFKTGFSNINFYYPFPDYKLPNVVYSEKYLPKIGDLKNLIHNYDMSRYVFFDEEIVYDQLIKDNNFEKFSNSFLIIAENI
;
A
#
# COMPACT_ATOMS: atom_id res chain seq x y z
N ASN A 1 9.21 -5.49 -24.12
CA ASN A 1 7.97 -4.86 -23.62
C ASN A 1 7.51 -5.63 -22.39
N LEU A 2 7.49 -4.98 -21.19
CA LEU A 2 7.14 -5.60 -19.92
C LEU A 2 5.70 -6.13 -19.92
N GLU A 3 4.77 -5.48 -20.60
CA GLU A 3 3.37 -5.91 -20.70
C GLU A 3 3.26 -7.28 -21.37
N LYS A 4 4.01 -7.52 -22.46
CA LYS A 4 4.03 -8.85 -23.10
C LYS A 4 4.55 -9.94 -22.17
N VAL A 5 5.49 -9.61 -21.27
CA VAL A 5 6.00 -10.56 -20.26
C VAL A 5 4.92 -10.87 -19.23
N VAL A 6 4.15 -9.86 -18.81
CA VAL A 6 3.03 -10.04 -17.88
C VAL A 6 1.91 -10.86 -18.50
N GLU A 7 1.55 -10.57 -19.74
CA GLU A 7 0.51 -11.30 -20.49
C GLU A 7 0.88 -12.77 -20.73
N ALA A 8 2.17 -13.03 -21.01
CA ALA A 8 2.68 -14.39 -21.24
C ALA A 8 2.89 -15.19 -19.94
N SER A 9 2.81 -14.58 -18.78
CA SER A 9 3.14 -15.19 -17.50
C SER A 9 1.96 -15.20 -16.55
N ALA A 10 1.51 -16.40 -16.14
CA ALA A 10 0.54 -16.56 -15.05
C ALA A 10 1.16 -16.49 -13.65
N LYS A 11 2.47 -16.17 -13.52
CA LYS A 11 3.18 -16.18 -12.24
C LYS A 11 2.93 -14.91 -11.46
N TRP A 12 2.39 -15.03 -10.26
CA TRP A 12 2.08 -13.92 -9.37
C TRP A 12 3.22 -12.89 -9.20
N PRO A 13 4.50 -13.29 -8.92
CA PRO A 13 5.56 -12.29 -8.77
C PRO A 13 5.77 -11.41 -10.01
N ILE A 14 5.56 -11.96 -11.21
CA ILE A 14 5.68 -11.22 -12.47
C ILE A 14 4.52 -10.22 -12.60
N ILE A 15 3.30 -10.70 -12.37
CA ILE A 15 2.10 -9.85 -12.42
C ILE A 15 2.22 -8.72 -11.38
N TYR A 16 2.53 -9.06 -10.14
CA TYR A 16 2.65 -8.10 -9.05
C TYR A 16 3.73 -7.03 -9.29
N HIS A 17 4.93 -7.44 -9.71
CA HIS A 17 6.04 -6.51 -9.86
C HIS A 17 6.04 -5.74 -11.18
N LEU A 18 5.46 -6.27 -12.24
CA LEU A 18 5.62 -5.70 -13.58
C LEU A 18 4.34 -5.09 -14.17
N SER A 19 3.14 -5.44 -13.66
CA SER A 19 1.88 -4.95 -14.20
C SER A 19 1.71 -3.44 -14.05
N LYS A 20 1.25 -2.78 -15.09
CA LYS A 20 0.82 -1.37 -15.08
C LYS A 20 -0.39 -1.12 -14.17
N LYS A 21 -1.24 -2.12 -13.95
CA LYS A 21 -2.40 -2.01 -13.03
C LYS A 21 -2.01 -1.57 -11.61
N ARG A 22 -0.75 -1.79 -11.21
CA ARG A 22 -0.21 -1.26 -9.95
C ARG A 22 -0.36 0.27 -9.83
N GLN A 23 -0.31 0.98 -10.92
CA GLN A 23 -0.38 2.44 -10.96
C GLN A 23 -1.80 2.96 -10.71
N ASN A 24 -2.84 2.14 -10.96
CA ASN A 24 -4.24 2.54 -10.74
C ASN A 24 -4.50 3.03 -9.32
N ILE A 25 -3.69 2.59 -8.36
CA ILE A 25 -3.83 3.01 -6.94
C ILE A 25 -3.68 4.53 -6.76
N LEU A 26 -2.84 5.19 -7.58
CA LEU A 26 -2.54 6.63 -7.46
C LEU A 26 -2.55 7.38 -8.80
N GLU A 27 -2.91 6.74 -9.91
CA GLU A 27 -2.97 7.40 -11.22
C GLU A 27 -3.98 8.56 -11.24
N TRP A 28 -5.09 8.41 -10.54
CA TRP A 28 -6.14 9.42 -10.36
C TRP A 28 -5.74 10.59 -9.48
N TYR A 29 -4.71 10.41 -8.61
CA TYR A 29 -4.29 11.42 -7.65
C TYR A 29 -3.51 12.54 -8.34
N LYS A 30 -3.83 13.79 -7.98
CA LYS A 30 -3.21 14.99 -8.54
C LYS A 30 -2.02 15.40 -7.68
N PHE A 31 -0.83 14.97 -8.08
CA PHE A 31 0.43 15.50 -7.57
C PHE A 31 0.73 16.86 -8.21
N GLY A 32 1.39 17.77 -7.49
CA GLY A 32 1.88 19.02 -8.06
C GLY A 32 3.15 18.79 -8.89
N LYS A 33 3.27 19.46 -10.03
CA LYS A 33 4.44 19.33 -10.92
C LYS A 33 5.75 19.79 -10.30
N GLU A 34 5.69 20.69 -9.32
CA GLU A 34 6.86 21.21 -8.59
C GLU A 34 7.12 20.44 -7.28
N ASP A 35 6.29 19.46 -6.96
CA ASP A 35 6.40 18.70 -5.72
C ASP A 35 7.54 17.68 -5.75
N THR A 36 8.06 17.37 -4.58
CA THR A 36 9.08 16.35 -4.35
C THR A 36 8.49 15.16 -3.61
N LEU A 37 8.92 13.95 -3.94
CA LEU A 37 8.38 12.72 -3.39
C LEU A 37 9.48 11.78 -2.93
N LEU A 38 9.33 11.24 -1.71
CA LEU A 38 10.12 10.15 -1.16
C LEU A 38 9.31 8.86 -1.21
N GLU A 39 9.75 7.90 -2.01
CA GLU A 39 9.16 6.55 -2.07
C GLU A 39 9.97 5.60 -1.20
N VAL A 40 9.39 5.10 -0.12
CA VAL A 40 10.05 4.12 0.77
C VAL A 40 9.50 2.73 0.46
N GLY A 41 10.40 1.79 0.14
CA GLY A 41 10.03 0.43 -0.27
C GLY A 41 9.60 0.34 -1.74
N ALA A 42 10.34 0.97 -2.65
CA ALA A 42 9.99 1.07 -4.08
C ALA A 42 9.88 -0.29 -4.79
N GLY A 43 10.46 -1.34 -4.23
CA GLY A 43 10.48 -2.67 -4.84
C GLY A 43 11.09 -2.64 -6.25
N CYS A 44 10.41 -3.24 -7.23
CA CYS A 44 10.83 -3.25 -8.64
C CYS A 44 10.35 -2.01 -9.43
N GLY A 45 9.95 -0.94 -8.75
CA GLY A 45 9.60 0.33 -9.38
C GLY A 45 8.26 0.33 -10.14
N ALA A 46 7.29 -0.47 -9.68
CA ALA A 46 6.00 -0.58 -10.37
C ALA A 46 5.22 0.74 -10.40
N ILE A 47 5.38 1.57 -9.36
CA ILE A 47 4.69 2.85 -9.21
C ILE A 47 5.68 4.02 -9.37
N THR A 48 6.97 3.80 -9.15
CA THR A 48 8.04 4.82 -9.22
C THR A 48 7.95 5.69 -10.49
N GLY A 49 7.73 5.05 -11.64
CA GLY A 49 7.60 5.78 -12.92
C GLY A 49 6.41 6.74 -12.95
N LEU A 50 5.29 6.39 -12.32
CA LEU A 50 4.13 7.28 -12.18
C LEU A 50 4.49 8.53 -11.38
N PHE A 51 5.23 8.36 -10.29
CA PHE A 51 5.68 9.49 -9.46
C PHE A 51 6.64 10.38 -10.22
N ALA A 52 7.64 9.80 -10.91
CA ALA A 52 8.60 10.55 -11.71
C ALA A 52 7.94 11.33 -12.87
N GLU A 53 6.86 10.82 -13.43
CA GLU A 53 6.08 11.52 -14.45
C GLU A 53 5.28 12.70 -13.89
N LYS A 54 4.78 12.57 -12.65
CA LYS A 54 3.85 13.53 -12.06
C LYS A 54 4.49 14.60 -11.18
N THR A 55 5.73 14.40 -10.71
CA THR A 55 6.40 15.27 -9.74
C THR A 55 7.75 15.80 -10.28
N LYS A 56 8.28 16.82 -9.63
CA LYS A 56 9.58 17.43 -9.96
C LYS A 56 10.78 16.53 -9.68
N LYS A 57 10.74 15.82 -8.54
CA LYS A 57 11.83 14.95 -8.08
C LYS A 57 11.26 13.76 -7.31
N VAL A 58 11.81 12.60 -7.56
CA VAL A 58 11.53 11.37 -6.80
C VAL A 58 12.84 10.83 -6.23
N VAL A 59 12.83 10.55 -4.92
CA VAL A 59 13.86 9.75 -4.25
C VAL A 59 13.22 8.43 -3.86
N SER A 60 13.70 7.32 -4.42
CA SER A 60 13.21 5.96 -4.14
C SER A 60 14.21 5.20 -3.28
N ILE A 61 13.74 4.61 -2.18
CA ILE A 61 14.55 3.77 -1.29
C ILE A 61 14.05 2.34 -1.36
N GLU A 62 14.97 1.40 -1.56
CA GLU A 62 14.68 -0.03 -1.56
C GLU A 62 15.86 -0.80 -0.95
N ILE A 63 15.59 -1.70 -0.01
CA ILE A 63 16.63 -2.47 0.69
C ILE A 63 17.31 -3.51 -0.21
N SER A 64 16.58 -4.03 -1.18
CA SER A 64 17.07 -5.06 -2.10
C SER A 64 17.78 -4.46 -3.32
N LYS A 65 19.10 -4.65 -3.41
CA LYS A 65 19.89 -4.25 -4.59
C LYS A 65 19.31 -4.82 -5.91
N LYS A 66 18.85 -6.08 -5.89
CA LYS A 66 18.27 -6.71 -7.09
C LYS A 66 16.99 -6.00 -7.54
N ARG A 67 16.10 -5.67 -6.60
CA ARG A 67 14.87 -4.93 -6.91
C ARG A 67 15.16 -3.51 -7.37
N SER A 68 16.12 -2.84 -6.72
CA SER A 68 16.56 -1.49 -7.12
C SER A 68 17.11 -1.46 -8.54
N LEU A 69 17.87 -2.49 -8.95
CA LEU A 69 18.34 -2.60 -10.35
C LEU A 69 17.17 -2.74 -11.34
N VAL A 70 16.17 -3.55 -11.01
CA VAL A 70 14.95 -3.66 -11.85
C VAL A 70 14.25 -2.31 -11.97
N ASN A 71 14.12 -1.58 -10.84
CA ASN A 71 13.57 -0.22 -10.81
C ASN A 71 14.37 0.72 -11.72
N ALA A 72 15.71 0.73 -11.61
CA ALA A 72 16.59 1.58 -12.40
C ALA A 72 16.44 1.32 -13.92
N TYR A 73 16.48 0.05 -14.34
CA TYR A 73 16.27 -0.32 -15.74
C TYR A 73 14.87 0.04 -16.26
N ARG A 74 13.85 -0.18 -15.43
CA ARG A 74 12.46 0.11 -15.79
C ARG A 74 12.22 1.60 -16.01
N ASN A 75 12.79 2.42 -15.16
CA ASN A 75 12.53 3.84 -15.07
C ASN A 75 13.71 4.72 -15.58
N GLN A 76 14.67 4.14 -16.31
CA GLN A 76 15.89 4.81 -16.81
C GLN A 76 15.64 6.07 -17.67
N LYS A 77 14.45 6.24 -18.20
CA LYS A 77 14.06 7.40 -18.98
C LYS A 77 13.81 8.67 -18.15
N TYR A 78 13.66 8.53 -16.84
CA TYR A 78 13.37 9.65 -15.95
C TYR A 78 14.65 10.20 -15.31
N SER A 79 15.03 11.42 -15.68
CA SER A 79 16.22 12.11 -15.15
C SER A 79 16.01 12.71 -13.75
N ASN A 80 14.75 12.80 -13.30
CA ASN A 80 14.35 13.32 -12.00
C ASN A 80 14.18 12.24 -10.92
N LEU A 81 14.63 11.00 -11.18
CA LEU A 81 14.58 9.87 -10.28
C LEU A 81 15.96 9.55 -9.71
N GLU A 82 16.06 9.52 -8.38
CA GLU A 82 17.19 9.02 -7.62
C GLU A 82 16.79 7.72 -6.92
N ILE A 83 17.63 6.67 -7.01
CA ILE A 83 17.38 5.38 -6.37
C ILE A 83 18.48 5.09 -5.36
N ILE A 84 18.12 4.92 -4.10
CA ILE A 84 19.02 4.64 -2.98
C ILE A 84 18.79 3.20 -2.52
N VAL A 85 19.86 2.41 -2.48
CA VAL A 85 19.82 1.03 -1.99
C VAL A 85 20.18 1.01 -0.52
N GLY A 86 19.24 0.64 0.34
CA GLY A 86 19.49 0.54 1.78
C GLY A 86 18.21 0.51 2.61
N ASN A 87 18.39 0.34 3.90
CA ASN A 87 17.30 0.49 4.86
C ASN A 87 17.08 1.97 5.16
N PHE A 88 15.84 2.44 5.09
CA PHE A 88 15.49 3.84 5.38
C PHE A 88 16.07 4.34 6.71
N ASN A 89 16.05 3.51 7.75
CA ASN A 89 16.54 3.91 9.08
C ASN A 89 18.06 4.14 9.14
N ASP A 90 18.81 3.60 8.20
CA ASP A 90 20.27 3.71 8.14
C ASP A 90 20.73 4.82 7.17
N ILE A 91 19.79 5.38 6.41
CA ILE A 91 20.05 6.41 5.40
C ILE A 91 19.80 7.80 6.00
N LYS A 92 20.81 8.64 6.00
CA LYS A 92 20.67 10.04 6.43
C LYS A 92 20.06 10.88 5.32
N ILE A 93 18.76 11.16 5.42
CA ILE A 93 18.03 12.07 4.54
C ILE A 93 17.89 13.41 5.24
N THR A 94 18.42 14.47 4.64
CA THR A 94 18.33 15.85 5.16
C THR A 94 17.26 16.67 4.47
N GLU A 95 16.84 16.21 3.30
CA GLU A 95 15.80 16.85 2.48
C GLU A 95 14.40 16.59 3.06
N LYS A 96 13.50 17.55 2.86
CA LYS A 96 12.08 17.42 3.16
C LYS A 96 11.27 17.35 1.88
N PHE A 97 10.23 16.52 1.90
CA PHE A 97 9.41 16.18 0.74
C PHE A 97 7.96 16.66 0.91
N ASP A 98 7.31 16.94 -0.20
CA ASP A 98 5.88 17.22 -0.24
C ASP A 98 5.07 15.94 -0.01
N TYR A 99 5.59 14.81 -0.48
CA TYR A 99 4.97 13.49 -0.30
C TYR A 99 5.97 12.46 0.21
N ILE A 100 5.49 11.56 1.07
CA ILE A 100 6.17 10.30 1.40
C ILE A 100 5.19 9.16 1.14
N THR A 101 5.63 8.10 0.43
CA THR A 101 4.78 6.95 0.13
C THR A 101 5.31 5.68 0.81
N LEU A 102 4.37 4.90 1.39
CA LEU A 102 4.57 3.59 2.00
C LEU A 102 3.55 2.62 1.39
N ILE A 103 3.88 1.97 0.30
CA ILE A 103 2.94 1.07 -0.39
C ILE A 103 3.37 -0.37 -0.19
N GLY A 104 2.72 -1.07 0.75
CA GLY A 104 3.10 -2.40 1.17
C GLY A 104 4.39 -2.40 1.99
N VAL A 105 4.53 -1.51 2.97
CA VAL A 105 5.74 -1.31 3.77
C VAL A 105 5.47 -1.21 5.26
N LEU A 106 4.41 -0.55 5.68
CA LEU A 106 4.13 -0.28 7.10
C LEU A 106 3.97 -1.58 7.90
N GLU A 107 3.45 -2.62 7.31
CA GLU A 107 3.30 -3.95 7.90
C GLU A 107 4.63 -4.57 8.37
N TYR A 108 5.74 -4.15 7.78
CA TYR A 108 7.09 -4.60 8.13
C TYR A 108 7.81 -3.72 9.15
N SER A 109 7.18 -2.67 9.69
CA SER A 109 7.79 -1.71 10.62
C SER A 109 8.49 -2.36 11.82
N LYS A 110 7.96 -3.49 12.29
CA LYS A 110 8.55 -4.30 13.36
C LYS A 110 9.93 -4.88 13.03
N ASN A 111 10.24 -5.07 11.75
CA ASN A 111 11.56 -5.55 11.31
C ASN A 111 12.61 -4.43 11.26
N PHE A 112 12.17 -3.19 11.15
CA PHE A 112 13.05 -2.04 10.94
C PHE A 112 13.26 -1.22 12.21
N THR A 113 12.41 -1.40 13.23
CA THR A 113 12.38 -0.52 14.39
C THR A 113 12.30 -1.32 15.68
N ASN A 114 13.34 -1.26 16.50
CA ASN A 114 13.35 -1.86 17.84
C ASN A 114 12.68 -0.89 18.83
N SER A 115 11.40 -1.11 19.14
CA SER A 115 10.59 -0.28 20.02
C SER A 115 9.36 -1.08 20.49
N GLU A 116 8.74 -0.70 21.59
CA GLU A 116 7.44 -1.23 22.02
C GLU A 116 6.30 -0.84 21.05
N THR A 117 6.46 0.29 20.37
CA THR A 117 5.52 0.79 19.34
C THR A 117 6.25 1.09 18.03
N PRO A 118 6.75 0.04 17.33
CA PRO A 118 7.61 0.21 16.17
C PRO A 118 6.95 0.99 15.03
N GLU A 119 5.65 0.85 14.84
CA GLU A 119 4.88 1.53 13.81
C GLU A 119 4.85 3.04 14.04
N ILE A 120 4.58 3.44 15.28
CA ILE A 120 4.53 4.86 15.69
C ILE A 120 5.92 5.49 15.54
N LYS A 121 6.97 4.78 15.98
CA LYS A 121 8.34 5.27 15.85
C LYS A 121 8.74 5.41 14.38
N PHE A 122 8.44 4.42 13.54
CA PHE A 122 8.72 4.46 12.11
C PHE A 122 8.01 5.63 11.42
N LEU A 123 6.71 5.81 11.66
CA LEU A 123 5.94 6.94 11.15
C LEU A 123 6.47 8.29 11.64
N SER A 124 6.91 8.36 12.90
CA SER A 124 7.49 9.59 13.48
C SER A 124 8.83 9.96 12.82
N GLU A 125 9.67 8.97 12.51
CA GLU A 125 10.93 9.21 11.79
C GLU A 125 10.65 9.70 10.35
N LEU A 126 9.71 9.09 9.64
CA LEU A 126 9.31 9.52 8.31
C LEU A 126 8.74 10.95 8.33
N LYS A 127 7.95 11.29 9.35
CA LYS A 127 7.37 12.63 9.49
C LYS A 127 8.40 13.73 9.51
N LYS A 128 9.60 13.50 10.06
CA LYS A 128 10.70 14.48 10.06
C LYS A 128 11.15 14.90 8.66
N ASN A 129 10.97 14.02 7.67
CA ASN A 129 11.29 14.27 6.27
C ASN A 129 10.10 14.81 5.46
N LEU A 130 8.95 15.09 6.08
CA LEU A 130 7.86 15.81 5.43
C LEU A 130 7.97 17.32 5.64
N LYS A 131 7.65 18.08 4.62
CA LYS A 131 7.39 19.53 4.74
C LYS A 131 6.15 19.77 5.59
N THR A 132 5.98 20.99 6.10
CA THR A 132 4.71 21.44 6.65
C THR A 132 3.62 21.36 5.56
N ASN A 133 2.46 20.82 5.87
CA ASN A 133 1.39 20.48 4.94
C ASN A 133 1.75 19.38 3.92
N GLY A 134 2.94 18.77 4.04
CA GLY A 134 3.30 17.59 3.26
C GLY A 134 2.42 16.38 3.64
N LYS A 135 2.32 15.39 2.76
CA LYS A 135 1.40 14.26 2.92
C LYS A 135 2.12 12.94 2.95
N ILE A 136 1.69 12.08 3.86
CA ILE A 136 2.03 10.66 3.81
C ILE A 136 0.92 9.89 3.10
N ILE A 137 1.33 8.97 2.22
CA ILE A 137 0.43 8.11 1.45
C ILE A 137 0.79 6.67 1.81
N ILE A 138 -0.15 5.94 2.41
CA ILE A 138 0.06 4.58 2.90
C ILE A 138 -0.92 3.64 2.21
N ALA A 139 -0.44 2.53 1.65
CA ALA A 139 -1.31 1.43 1.22
C ALA A 139 -0.93 0.16 1.97
N ILE A 140 -1.94 -0.51 2.53
CA ILE A 140 -1.75 -1.68 3.40
C ILE A 140 -3.00 -2.57 3.38
N GLU A 141 -2.83 -3.87 3.57
CA GLU A 141 -3.94 -4.80 3.77
C GLU A 141 -4.69 -4.48 5.08
N ASN A 142 -5.99 -4.68 5.03
CA ASN A 142 -6.83 -4.63 6.23
C ASN A 142 -6.79 -5.98 6.94
N LYS A 143 -6.37 -6.01 8.21
CA LYS A 143 -6.37 -7.25 9.01
C LYS A 143 -7.75 -7.93 9.10
N LEU A 144 -8.83 -7.15 8.94
CA LEU A 144 -10.22 -7.62 8.94
C LEU A 144 -10.81 -7.75 7.54
N GLY A 145 -9.99 -7.72 6.48
CA GLY A 145 -10.44 -7.83 5.10
C GLY A 145 -11.32 -9.05 4.87
N LEU A 146 -12.44 -8.86 4.14
CA LEU A 146 -13.43 -9.92 3.92
C LEU A 146 -12.81 -11.19 3.33
N LYS A 147 -11.81 -11.05 2.47
CA LYS A 147 -11.09 -12.19 1.87
C LYS A 147 -10.56 -13.19 2.90
N TYR A 148 -10.12 -12.73 4.07
CA TYR A 148 -9.60 -13.61 5.12
C TYR A 148 -10.70 -14.42 5.81
N TRP A 149 -11.89 -13.83 5.98
CA TRP A 149 -13.08 -14.52 6.47
C TRP A 149 -13.58 -15.53 5.46
N ALA A 150 -13.46 -15.21 4.18
CA ALA A 150 -13.89 -16.06 3.07
C ALA A 150 -12.93 -17.22 2.77
N GLY A 151 -11.81 -17.36 3.49
CA GLY A 151 -10.89 -18.48 3.39
C GLY A 151 -9.57 -18.19 2.69
N ALA A 152 -9.24 -16.92 2.41
CA ALA A 152 -7.90 -16.57 1.99
C ALA A 152 -6.92 -16.69 3.17
N LYS A 153 -5.72 -17.17 2.89
CA LYS A 153 -4.61 -17.13 3.85
C LYS A 153 -4.14 -15.69 4.01
N GLU A 154 -3.57 -15.40 5.17
CA GLU A 154 -2.95 -14.11 5.41
C GLU A 154 -1.75 -13.91 4.46
N ASP A 155 -1.65 -12.71 3.86
CA ASP A 155 -0.73 -12.42 2.75
C ASP A 155 0.76 -12.60 3.10
N HIS A 156 1.14 -12.40 4.36
CA HIS A 156 2.55 -12.41 4.80
C HIS A 156 2.93 -13.67 5.57
N THR A 157 1.97 -14.27 6.29
CA THR A 157 2.23 -15.47 7.12
C THR A 157 1.79 -16.75 6.44
N SER A 158 0.96 -16.67 5.40
CA SER A 158 0.34 -17.81 4.71
C SER A 158 -0.49 -18.72 5.62
N VAL A 159 -0.96 -18.19 6.77
CA VAL A 159 -1.76 -18.90 7.76
C VAL A 159 -3.22 -18.41 7.68
N LEU A 160 -4.18 -19.35 7.75
CA LEU A 160 -5.60 -19.02 7.79
C LEU A 160 -5.94 -18.24 9.08
N PHE A 161 -6.71 -17.16 8.93
CA PHE A 161 -7.23 -16.32 10.02
C PHE A 161 -6.18 -15.62 10.89
N ASP A 162 -4.89 -15.66 10.53
CA ASP A 162 -3.82 -15.15 11.40
C ASP A 162 -3.98 -13.65 11.70
N SER A 163 -4.31 -12.83 10.69
CA SER A 163 -4.57 -11.40 10.86
C SER A 163 -5.79 -11.14 11.75
N ILE A 164 -6.88 -11.88 11.54
CA ILE A 164 -8.13 -11.76 12.30
C ILE A 164 -7.89 -12.11 13.78
N GLN A 165 -7.05 -13.11 14.05
CA GLN A 165 -6.67 -13.54 15.39
C GLN A 165 -5.57 -12.68 16.04
N GLY A 166 -5.08 -11.63 15.35
CA GLY A 166 -4.10 -10.69 15.89
C GLY A 166 -2.66 -11.17 15.84
N TYR A 167 -2.30 -12.06 14.90
CA TYR A 167 -0.93 -12.53 14.68
C TYR A 167 -0.32 -13.22 15.90
N LEU A 168 -1.01 -14.20 16.46
CA LEU A 168 -0.61 -14.89 17.69
C LEU A 168 0.80 -15.54 17.62
N ASN A 169 1.19 -16.00 16.42
CA ASN A 169 2.41 -16.78 16.20
C ASN A 169 3.53 -15.99 15.50
N THR A 170 3.33 -14.72 15.16
CA THR A 170 4.37 -13.90 14.54
C THR A 170 4.48 -12.52 15.20
N LYS A 171 5.74 -12.07 15.38
CA LYS A 171 6.03 -10.72 15.88
C LYS A 171 6.67 -9.83 14.79
N LYS A 172 6.86 -10.36 13.58
CA LYS A 172 7.65 -9.69 12.54
C LYS A 172 6.84 -8.84 11.57
N VAL A 173 5.58 -9.22 11.36
CA VAL A 173 4.68 -8.56 10.40
C VAL A 173 3.32 -8.36 11.06
N ALA A 174 2.65 -7.26 10.78
CA ALA A 174 1.26 -7.06 11.18
C ALA A 174 0.57 -6.08 10.23
N THR A 175 -0.67 -6.41 9.86
CA THR A 175 -1.60 -5.48 9.25
C THR A 175 -2.58 -4.97 10.32
N TYR A 176 -3.31 -3.91 9.99
CA TYR A 176 -4.09 -3.17 10.98
C TYR A 176 -5.49 -2.90 10.47
N SER A 177 -6.44 -2.74 11.39
CA SER A 177 -7.78 -2.27 11.07
C SER A 177 -7.79 -0.75 10.79
N LYS A 178 -8.87 -0.24 10.19
CA LYS A 178 -9.08 1.20 9.96
C LYS A 178 -8.86 2.01 11.23
N GLU A 179 -9.45 1.57 12.36
CA GLU A 179 -9.37 2.28 13.63
C GLU A 179 -7.96 2.27 14.24
N GLU A 180 -7.23 1.16 14.11
CA GLU A 180 -5.83 1.09 14.56
C GLU A 180 -4.95 2.04 13.75
N LEU A 181 -5.08 2.06 12.42
CA LEU A 181 -4.34 2.96 11.54
C LEU A 181 -4.64 4.44 11.84
N LYS A 182 -5.92 4.78 12.02
CA LYS A 182 -6.35 6.12 12.38
C LYS A 182 -5.72 6.58 13.72
N LYS A 183 -5.75 5.70 14.73
CA LYS A 183 -5.12 5.98 16.03
C LYS A 183 -3.61 6.15 15.94
N MET A 184 -2.91 5.32 15.13
CA MET A 184 -1.47 5.43 14.93
C MET A 184 -1.10 6.77 14.28
N LEU A 185 -1.78 7.13 13.20
CA LEU A 185 -1.53 8.38 12.48
C LEU A 185 -1.82 9.59 13.37
N PHE A 186 -2.91 9.57 14.13
CA PHE A 186 -3.24 10.63 15.07
C PHE A 186 -2.17 10.76 16.19
N LYS A 187 -1.72 9.64 16.77
CA LYS A 187 -0.67 9.64 17.80
C LYS A 187 0.69 10.15 17.28
N THR A 188 0.95 9.98 15.99
CA THR A 188 2.15 10.55 15.32
C THR A 188 1.98 12.01 14.89
N GLY A 189 0.82 12.61 15.17
CA GLY A 189 0.53 14.01 14.88
C GLY A 189 0.21 14.28 13.39
N PHE A 190 -0.28 13.27 12.67
CA PHE A 190 -0.91 13.48 11.37
C PHE A 190 -2.36 13.90 11.53
N SER A 191 -2.85 14.68 10.59
CA SER A 191 -4.22 15.21 10.55
C SER A 191 -4.83 15.00 9.17
N ASN A 192 -6.07 15.44 8.96
CA ASN A 192 -6.78 15.32 7.68
C ASN A 192 -6.62 13.91 7.07
N ILE A 193 -6.85 12.88 7.91
CA ILE A 193 -6.66 11.48 7.57
C ILE A 193 -7.84 11.03 6.71
N ASN A 194 -7.60 10.80 5.43
CA ASN A 194 -8.60 10.33 4.47
C ASN A 194 -8.32 8.87 4.09
N PHE A 195 -9.35 8.03 4.18
CA PHE A 195 -9.30 6.64 3.75
C PHE A 195 -9.92 6.48 2.37
N TYR A 196 -9.25 5.65 1.57
CA TYR A 196 -9.73 5.16 0.28
C TYR A 196 -9.68 3.63 0.30
N TYR A 197 -10.51 3.01 -0.50
CA TYR A 197 -10.72 1.57 -0.52
C TYR A 197 -10.43 1.03 -1.92
N PRO A 198 -9.16 0.65 -2.19
CA PRO A 198 -8.80 0.01 -3.45
C PRO A 198 -9.44 -1.37 -3.55
N PHE A 199 -10.12 -1.66 -4.67
CA PHE A 199 -10.81 -2.92 -4.86
C PHE A 199 -10.34 -3.63 -6.13
N PRO A 200 -10.08 -4.96 -6.12
CA PRO A 200 -10.28 -5.91 -5.01
C PRO A 200 -9.29 -5.74 -3.85
N ASP A 201 -8.11 -5.18 -4.06
CA ASP A 201 -7.15 -4.73 -3.06
C ASP A 201 -6.17 -3.68 -3.64
N TYR A 202 -5.25 -3.14 -2.80
CA TYR A 202 -4.28 -2.12 -3.23
C TYR A 202 -3.20 -2.62 -4.19
N LYS A 203 -3.01 -3.96 -4.29
CA LYS A 203 -1.95 -4.53 -5.13
C LYS A 203 -2.24 -4.34 -6.61
N LEU A 204 -3.48 -4.63 -7.03
CA LEU A 204 -3.91 -4.51 -8.42
C LEU A 204 -5.35 -3.95 -8.49
N PRO A 205 -5.58 -2.71 -8.07
CA PRO A 205 -6.93 -2.18 -8.00
C PRO A 205 -7.53 -1.94 -9.39
N ASN A 206 -8.79 -2.33 -9.54
CA ASN A 206 -9.61 -1.97 -10.70
C ASN A 206 -10.34 -0.64 -10.45
N VAL A 207 -10.69 -0.38 -9.20
CA VAL A 207 -11.37 0.84 -8.76
C VAL A 207 -10.86 1.24 -7.38
N VAL A 208 -10.89 2.53 -7.07
CA VAL A 208 -10.56 3.08 -5.75
C VAL A 208 -11.75 3.88 -5.27
N TYR A 209 -12.46 3.36 -4.27
CA TYR A 209 -13.56 4.06 -3.61
C TYR A 209 -13.03 5.05 -2.57
N SER A 210 -13.84 6.03 -2.21
CA SER A 210 -13.53 7.00 -1.14
C SER A 210 -14.65 7.01 -0.10
N GLU A 211 -14.40 7.59 1.08
CA GLU A 211 -15.43 7.76 2.11
C GLU A 211 -16.66 8.56 1.61
N LYS A 212 -16.47 9.43 0.59
CA LYS A 212 -17.57 10.17 -0.04
C LYS A 212 -18.33 9.39 -1.11
N TYR A 213 -17.68 8.40 -1.70
CA TYR A 213 -18.20 7.62 -2.82
C TYR A 213 -17.91 6.14 -2.58
N LEU A 214 -18.67 5.56 -1.65
CA LEU A 214 -18.62 4.13 -1.34
C LEU A 214 -19.35 3.33 -2.44
N PRO A 215 -19.04 2.03 -2.60
CA PRO A 215 -19.74 1.17 -3.54
C PRO A 215 -21.21 1.04 -3.17
N LYS A 216 -22.06 0.87 -4.18
CA LYS A 216 -23.48 0.55 -4.04
C LYS A 216 -23.68 -0.97 -4.20
N ILE A 217 -24.83 -1.45 -3.78
CA ILE A 217 -25.26 -2.84 -4.00
C ILE A 217 -25.13 -3.17 -5.50
N GLY A 218 -24.42 -4.24 -5.79
CA GLY A 218 -24.17 -4.72 -7.15
C GLY A 218 -22.91 -4.16 -7.83
N ASP A 219 -22.23 -3.15 -7.27
CA ASP A 219 -21.02 -2.57 -7.88
C ASP A 219 -19.80 -3.51 -7.81
N LEU A 220 -19.77 -4.42 -6.81
CA LEU A 220 -18.64 -5.31 -6.55
C LEU A 220 -18.82 -6.72 -7.14
N LYS A 221 -19.62 -6.85 -8.19
CA LYS A 221 -19.84 -8.10 -8.91
C LYS A 221 -18.81 -8.31 -10.03
N ASN A 222 -18.55 -9.59 -10.34
CA ASN A 222 -17.65 -10.02 -11.42
C ASN A 222 -16.23 -9.48 -11.29
N LEU A 223 -15.75 -9.25 -10.08
CA LEU A 223 -14.39 -8.79 -9.83
C LEU A 223 -13.46 -9.98 -9.66
N ILE A 224 -12.38 -9.97 -10.44
CA ILE A 224 -11.32 -10.97 -10.32
C ILE A 224 -10.50 -10.63 -9.09
N HIS A 225 -10.55 -11.50 -8.10
CA HIS A 225 -9.72 -11.38 -6.92
C HIS A 225 -8.24 -11.62 -7.24
N ASN A 226 -7.35 -10.93 -6.54
CA ASN A 226 -5.91 -11.16 -6.66
C ASN A 226 -5.52 -12.39 -5.85
N TYR A 227 -5.33 -13.50 -6.54
CA TYR A 227 -4.90 -14.74 -5.90
C TYR A 227 -3.44 -15.03 -6.20
N ASP A 228 -2.64 -15.08 -5.16
CA ASP A 228 -1.26 -15.52 -5.18
C ASP A 228 -1.09 -16.95 -4.66
N MET A 229 -2.12 -17.47 -3.98
CA MET A 229 -2.15 -18.81 -3.38
C MET A 229 -3.53 -19.45 -3.56
N SER A 230 -3.55 -20.79 -3.62
CA SER A 230 -4.81 -21.54 -3.51
C SER A 230 -5.46 -21.27 -2.16
N ARG A 231 -6.80 -21.13 -2.16
CA ARG A 231 -7.56 -20.87 -0.94
C ARG A 231 -8.83 -21.71 -0.88
N TYR A 232 -9.38 -21.85 0.31
CA TYR A 232 -10.75 -22.26 0.49
C TYR A 232 -11.69 -21.12 0.12
N VAL A 233 -12.89 -21.44 -0.31
CA VAL A 233 -13.99 -20.48 -0.55
C VAL A 233 -15.13 -20.88 0.37
N PHE A 234 -15.26 -20.20 1.52
CA PHE A 234 -16.26 -20.55 2.51
C PHE A 234 -17.64 -19.95 2.20
N PHE A 235 -17.65 -18.84 1.47
CA PHE A 235 -18.88 -18.18 1.02
C PHE A 235 -18.59 -17.30 -0.21
N ASP A 236 -19.65 -16.85 -0.87
CA ASP A 236 -19.58 -15.90 -1.97
C ASP A 236 -19.34 -14.47 -1.43
N GLU A 237 -18.14 -13.94 -1.67
CA GLU A 237 -17.74 -12.60 -1.22
C GLU A 237 -18.58 -11.50 -1.84
N GLU A 238 -19.02 -11.64 -3.09
CA GLU A 238 -19.85 -10.64 -3.78
C GLU A 238 -21.18 -10.45 -3.07
N ILE A 239 -21.83 -11.56 -2.71
CA ILE A 239 -23.11 -11.54 -1.98
C ILE A 239 -22.91 -10.94 -0.58
N VAL A 240 -21.82 -11.30 0.11
CA VAL A 240 -21.54 -10.77 1.45
C VAL A 240 -21.19 -9.27 1.39
N TYR A 241 -20.46 -8.82 0.38
CA TYR A 241 -20.21 -7.38 0.20
C TYR A 241 -21.51 -6.59 0.01
N ASP A 242 -22.48 -7.11 -0.75
CA ASP A 242 -23.79 -6.44 -0.89
C ASP A 242 -24.52 -6.30 0.47
N GLN A 243 -24.40 -7.29 1.37
CA GLN A 243 -24.96 -7.18 2.74
C GLN A 243 -24.18 -6.17 3.58
N LEU A 244 -22.83 -6.18 3.50
CA LEU A 244 -21.99 -5.23 4.22
C LEU A 244 -22.23 -3.78 3.77
N ILE A 245 -22.49 -3.56 2.48
CA ILE A 245 -22.87 -2.25 1.92
C ILE A 245 -24.23 -1.83 2.49
N LYS A 246 -25.22 -2.71 2.46
CA LYS A 246 -26.55 -2.46 3.01
C LYS A 246 -26.52 -2.04 4.48
N ASP A 247 -25.65 -2.68 5.26
CA ASP A 247 -25.51 -2.45 6.70
C ASP A 247 -24.45 -1.37 7.04
N ASN A 248 -23.93 -0.62 6.05
CA ASN A 248 -22.89 0.41 6.21
C ASN A 248 -21.60 -0.10 6.88
N ASN A 249 -21.20 -1.34 6.59
CA ASN A 249 -20.01 -1.97 7.13
C ASN A 249 -18.89 -2.21 6.08
N PHE A 250 -19.09 -1.84 4.80
CA PHE A 250 -18.10 -2.05 3.74
C PHE A 250 -16.70 -1.57 4.14
N GLU A 251 -16.59 -0.37 4.69
CA GLU A 251 -15.30 0.23 5.06
C GLU A 251 -14.49 -0.61 6.07
N LYS A 252 -15.17 -1.30 6.99
CA LYS A 252 -14.53 -2.13 8.02
C LYS A 252 -13.97 -3.43 7.44
N PHE A 253 -14.60 -3.95 6.37
CA PHE A 253 -14.29 -5.24 5.76
C PHE A 253 -13.66 -5.12 4.36
N SER A 254 -13.42 -3.92 3.86
CA SER A 254 -12.60 -3.71 2.66
C SER A 254 -11.25 -4.44 2.81
N ASN A 255 -10.77 -5.09 1.75
CA ASN A 255 -9.57 -5.94 1.83
C ASN A 255 -8.27 -5.16 2.09
N SER A 256 -8.26 -3.87 1.76
CA SER A 256 -7.09 -3.00 1.96
C SER A 256 -7.50 -1.53 2.05
N PHE A 257 -6.56 -0.71 2.47
CA PHE A 257 -6.70 0.73 2.54
C PHE A 257 -5.63 1.44 1.73
N LEU A 258 -6.00 2.58 1.14
CA LEU A 258 -5.09 3.63 0.75
C LEU A 258 -5.41 4.84 1.65
N ILE A 259 -4.41 5.35 2.35
CA ILE A 259 -4.58 6.42 3.34
C ILE A 259 -3.74 7.61 2.91
N ILE A 260 -4.33 8.80 2.97
CA ILE A 260 -3.63 10.06 2.73
C ILE A 260 -3.83 10.92 3.97
N ALA A 261 -2.74 11.29 4.64
CA ALA A 261 -2.76 12.10 5.85
C ALA A 261 -1.75 13.24 5.77
N GLU A 262 -2.04 14.37 6.41
CA GLU A 262 -1.26 15.61 6.35
C GLU A 262 -0.38 15.80 7.59
N ASN A 263 0.83 16.32 7.36
CA ASN A 263 1.74 16.81 8.39
C ASN A 263 1.45 18.29 8.65
N ILE A 264 0.77 18.59 9.75
CA ILE A 264 0.52 19.97 10.21
C ILE A 264 1.63 20.43 11.15
#